data_f9ea3d42aa421c310395c311254dc923
#
_entry.id   f9ea3d42aa421c310395c311254dc923
#
_cell.length_a   1.000
_cell.length_b   1.000
_cell.length_c   1.000
_cell.angle_alpha   90.00
_cell.angle_beta   90.00
_cell.angle_gamma   90.00
#
_symmetry.space_group_name_H-M   'P 1'
#
loop_
_entity.id
_entity.type
_entity.pdbx_description
1 polymer ?
#
loop_
_entity_poly.entity_id
_entity_poly.type
_entity_poly.pdbx_seq_one_letter_code
_entity_poly.pdbx_strand_id
1 'polypeptide(L)'
;MIALEWTDVDLVNRQLCIRRSDWNGQVTTPKGGRLRHVPLTRRLAAALSEHRHLRSARVLCQDDTEPLTRQIVQTRAKRAARKAGLQHHGVHILRHTFCSHLAMRGAPARAIQELAGHMDLSMTQRYMHLSPAALDAAIRLLEQPAGATQVNRAVQSFGDGVETGS
;
A
#
# COMPACT_ATOMS: atom_id res chain seq x y z
N MET A 1 -2.56 10.28 0.48
CA MET A 1 -2.03 10.11 -0.88
C MET A 1 -1.65 11.43 -1.56
N ILE A 2 -2.47 12.48 -1.47
CA ILE A 2 -2.14 13.79 -2.07
C ILE A 2 -0.89 14.47 -1.47
N ALA A 3 -0.49 14.10 -0.26
CA ALA A 3 0.73 14.57 0.39
C ALA A 3 1.98 13.71 0.09
N LEU A 4 1.89 12.72 -0.80
CA LEU A 4 3.01 11.86 -1.17
C LEU A 4 4.01 12.65 -2.02
N GLU A 5 5.28 12.58 -1.63
CA GLU A 5 6.39 13.20 -2.36
C GLU A 5 7.30 12.14 -2.98
N TRP A 6 8.10 12.54 -3.97
CA TRP A 6 9.07 11.64 -4.60
C TRP A 6 10.12 11.10 -3.64
N THR A 7 10.43 11.83 -2.58
CA THR A 7 11.31 11.38 -1.48
C THR A 7 10.70 10.26 -0.63
N ASP A 8 9.41 10.01 -0.77
CA ASP A 8 8.70 8.92 -0.10
C ASP A 8 8.64 7.63 -0.94
N VAL A 9 9.10 7.69 -2.19
CA VAL A 9 9.01 6.60 -3.17
C VAL A 9 10.37 5.98 -3.37
N ASP A 10 10.57 4.77 -2.85
CA ASP A 10 11.74 3.96 -3.10
C ASP A 10 11.41 2.94 -4.22
N LEU A 11 11.83 3.26 -5.44
CA LEU A 11 11.60 2.38 -6.59
C LEU A 11 12.56 1.19 -6.60
N VAL A 12 13.74 1.31 -5.99
CA VAL A 12 14.74 0.23 -5.91
C VAL A 12 14.22 -0.88 -5.01
N ASN A 13 13.83 -0.54 -3.78
CA ASN A 13 13.28 -1.49 -2.82
C ASN A 13 11.77 -1.71 -3.02
N ARG A 14 11.15 -1.02 -3.98
CA ARG A 14 9.71 -1.05 -4.29
C ARG A 14 8.84 -0.81 -3.06
N GLN A 15 9.07 0.33 -2.41
CA GLN A 15 8.40 0.67 -1.17
C GLN A 15 7.94 2.14 -1.16
N LEU A 16 6.81 2.40 -0.50
CA LEU A 16 6.36 3.75 -0.17
C LEU A 16 6.51 3.97 1.33
N CYS A 17 7.04 5.13 1.72
CA CYS A 17 7.04 5.58 3.10
C CYS A 17 5.92 6.59 3.32
N ILE A 18 4.86 6.21 4.01
CA ILE A 18 3.73 7.11 4.33
C ILE A 18 4.05 7.84 5.63
N ARG A 19 4.59 9.05 5.49
CA ARG A 19 4.99 9.91 6.61
C ARG A 19 4.17 11.18 6.73
N ARG A 20 3.31 11.48 5.75
CA ARG A 20 2.52 12.71 5.69
C ARG A 20 1.05 12.44 5.43
N SER A 21 0.21 13.26 6.00
CA SER A 21 -1.22 13.34 5.74
C SER A 21 -1.57 14.77 5.38
N ASP A 22 -2.42 14.96 4.39
CA ASP A 22 -2.92 16.28 4.00
C ASP A 22 -4.42 16.32 4.32
N TRP A 23 -4.80 17.30 5.13
CA TRP A 23 -6.18 17.63 5.44
C TRP A 23 -6.43 19.09 5.10
N ASN A 24 -7.19 19.33 4.03
CA ASN A 24 -7.55 20.68 3.56
C ASN A 24 -6.32 21.62 3.35
N GLY A 25 -5.23 21.08 2.78
CA GLY A 25 -4.00 21.83 2.53
C GLY A 25 -3.04 21.90 3.72
N GLN A 26 -3.45 21.44 4.91
CA GLN A 26 -2.55 21.32 6.05
C GLN A 26 -1.89 19.95 6.04
N VAL A 27 -0.57 19.95 5.87
CA VAL A 27 0.24 18.74 5.91
C VAL A 27 0.59 18.46 7.37
N THR A 28 0.15 17.28 7.82
CA THR A 28 0.38 16.79 9.18
C THR A 28 0.98 15.39 9.15
N THR A 29 1.44 14.91 10.30
CA THR A 29 1.76 13.48 10.48
C THR A 29 0.47 12.66 10.39
N PRO A 30 0.54 11.40 9.92
CA PRO A 30 -0.61 10.50 9.92
C PRO A 30 -1.18 10.33 11.33
N LYS A 31 -2.49 10.13 11.45
CA LYS A 31 -3.12 9.84 12.73
C LYS A 31 -2.41 8.66 13.41
N GLY A 32 -1.95 8.86 14.65
CA GLY A 32 -1.17 7.89 15.41
C GLY A 32 0.35 8.00 15.25
N GLY A 33 0.88 8.99 14.50
CA GLY A 33 2.31 9.30 14.41
C GLY A 33 3.20 8.22 13.77
N ARG A 34 2.63 7.12 13.29
CA ARG A 34 3.39 5.97 12.80
C ARG A 34 3.78 6.14 11.33
N LEU A 35 5.06 6.09 11.07
CA LEU A 35 5.58 5.84 9.73
C LEU A 35 5.09 4.47 9.26
N ARG A 36 4.68 4.40 8.00
CA ARG A 36 4.19 3.16 7.42
C ARG A 36 4.86 2.90 6.09
N HIS A 37 5.49 1.76 5.99
CA HIS A 37 6.08 1.26 4.76
C HIS A 37 5.07 0.36 4.04
N VAL A 38 4.77 0.69 2.79
CA VAL A 38 3.82 -0.04 1.95
C VAL A 38 4.56 -0.56 0.74
N PRO A 39 4.63 -1.88 0.54
CA PRO A 39 5.28 -2.46 -0.63
C PRO A 39 4.52 -2.10 -1.92
N LEU A 40 5.27 -1.88 -3.00
CA LEU A 40 4.74 -1.61 -4.32
C LEU A 40 4.62 -2.91 -5.12
N THR A 41 3.49 -3.07 -5.80
CA THR A 41 3.41 -4.08 -6.86
C THR A 41 4.32 -3.66 -8.03
N ARG A 42 4.80 -4.63 -8.83
CA ARG A 42 5.61 -4.34 -10.03
C ARG A 42 4.92 -3.35 -10.96
N ARG A 43 3.61 -3.52 -11.17
CA ARG A 43 2.80 -2.63 -12.01
C ARG A 43 2.76 -1.20 -11.47
N LEU A 44 2.60 -1.02 -10.15
CA LEU A 44 2.57 0.32 -9.55
C LEU A 44 3.95 0.98 -9.58
N ALA A 45 5.03 0.21 -9.35
CA ALA A 45 6.40 0.71 -9.45
C ALA A 45 6.72 1.19 -10.87
N ALA A 46 6.34 0.42 -11.90
CA ALA A 46 6.49 0.82 -13.31
C ALA A 46 5.71 2.11 -13.61
N ALA A 47 4.44 2.17 -13.22
CA ALA A 47 3.62 3.37 -13.44
C ALA A 47 4.17 4.61 -12.73
N LEU A 48 4.73 4.47 -11.52
CA LEU A 48 5.38 5.57 -10.81
C LEU A 48 6.69 5.98 -11.49
N SER A 49 7.45 5.03 -12.02
CA SER A 49 8.68 5.31 -12.78
C SER A 49 8.37 6.11 -14.05
N GLU A 50 7.38 5.70 -14.83
CA GLU A 50 6.92 6.41 -16.04
C GLU A 50 6.35 7.80 -15.73
N HIS A 51 5.63 7.91 -14.60
CA HIS A 51 5.04 9.18 -14.16
C HIS A 51 6.05 10.15 -13.58
N ARG A 52 7.29 9.73 -13.35
CA ARG A 52 8.29 10.55 -12.66
C ARG A 52 8.54 11.86 -13.39
N HIS A 53 8.38 12.96 -12.66
CA HIS A 53 8.58 14.31 -13.17
C HIS A 53 9.35 15.16 -12.16
N LEU A 54 9.97 16.25 -12.66
CA LEU A 54 10.71 17.22 -11.85
C LEU A 54 9.90 18.52 -11.60
N ARG A 55 8.64 18.55 -12.02
CA ARG A 55 7.78 19.74 -11.93
C ARG A 55 7.41 20.11 -10.49
N SER A 56 7.31 19.11 -9.61
CA SER A 56 6.92 19.28 -8.22
C SER A 56 7.57 18.22 -7.35
N ALA A 57 7.82 18.53 -6.08
CA ALA A 57 8.22 17.54 -5.09
C ALA A 57 7.13 16.48 -4.85
N ARG A 58 5.86 16.84 -5.07
CA ARG A 58 4.72 15.91 -4.91
C ARG A 58 4.60 14.96 -6.10
N VAL A 59 4.29 13.70 -5.82
CA VAL A 59 4.05 12.67 -6.85
C VAL A 59 2.84 13.03 -7.69
N LEU A 60 1.80 13.60 -7.08
CA LEU A 60 0.58 14.04 -7.75
C LEU A 60 0.42 15.54 -7.59
N CYS A 61 0.45 16.27 -8.68
CA CYS A 61 0.20 17.71 -8.75
C CYS A 61 -0.73 18.02 -9.92
N GLN A 62 -1.17 19.26 -10.02
CA GLN A 62 -1.87 19.80 -11.19
C GLN A 62 -0.85 20.16 -12.29
N ASP A 63 -1.32 20.48 -13.48
CA ASP A 63 -0.46 20.80 -14.63
C ASP A 63 0.33 22.10 -14.38
N ASP A 64 -0.22 23.03 -13.59
CA ASP A 64 0.37 24.26 -13.11
C ASP A 64 1.28 24.09 -11.87
N THR A 65 1.61 22.85 -11.51
CA THR A 65 2.40 22.46 -10.33
C THR A 65 1.70 22.60 -8.98
N GLU A 66 0.51 23.21 -8.94
CA GLU A 66 -0.26 23.36 -7.72
C GLU A 66 -0.63 22.02 -7.08
N PRO A 67 -0.70 21.95 -5.74
CA PRO A 67 -1.08 20.75 -5.04
C PRO A 67 -2.50 20.30 -5.40
N LEU A 68 -2.69 18.99 -5.58
CA LEU A 68 -4.04 18.43 -5.70
C LEU A 68 -4.80 18.58 -4.39
N THR A 69 -5.98 19.17 -4.45
CA THR A 69 -6.90 19.20 -3.31
C THR A 69 -7.75 17.92 -3.27
N ARG A 70 -8.26 17.60 -2.08
CA ARG A 70 -9.20 16.48 -1.91
C ARG A 70 -10.42 16.62 -2.83
N GLN A 71 -10.91 17.84 -3.03
CA GLN A 71 -12.06 18.13 -3.87
C GLN A 71 -11.78 17.78 -5.34
N ILE A 72 -10.63 18.17 -5.87
CA ILE A 72 -10.20 17.87 -7.25
C ILE A 72 -10.12 16.37 -7.46
N VAL A 73 -9.47 15.64 -6.53
CA VAL A 73 -9.33 14.18 -6.62
C VAL A 73 -10.71 13.49 -6.56
N GLN A 74 -11.59 13.91 -5.65
CA GLN A 74 -12.96 13.41 -5.56
C GLN A 74 -13.74 13.63 -6.87
N THR A 75 -13.66 14.84 -7.43
CA THR A 75 -14.38 15.21 -8.66
C THR A 75 -13.87 14.40 -9.85
N ARG A 76 -12.55 14.27 -10.00
CA ARG A 76 -11.94 13.46 -11.06
C ARG A 76 -12.31 11.97 -10.93
N ALA A 77 -12.27 11.42 -9.71
CA ALA A 77 -12.67 10.03 -9.45
C ALA A 77 -14.15 9.79 -9.77
N LYS A 78 -15.05 10.69 -9.34
CA LYS A 78 -16.48 10.61 -9.68
C LYS A 78 -16.72 10.68 -11.19
N ARG A 79 -16.01 11.56 -11.89
CA ARG A 79 -16.11 11.68 -13.36
C ARG A 79 -15.67 10.41 -14.08
N ALA A 80 -14.53 9.84 -13.64
CA ALA A 80 -14.02 8.59 -14.20
C ALA A 80 -14.99 7.42 -13.94
N ALA A 81 -15.52 7.29 -12.73
CA ALA A 81 -16.48 6.26 -12.38
C ALA A 81 -17.77 6.35 -13.23
N ARG A 82 -18.31 7.57 -13.41
CA ARG A 82 -19.47 7.78 -14.28
C ARG A 82 -19.19 7.40 -15.74
N LYS A 83 -18.03 7.77 -16.28
CA LYS A 83 -17.64 7.37 -17.63
C LYS A 83 -17.51 5.85 -17.79
N ALA A 84 -17.14 5.14 -16.72
CA ALA A 84 -17.05 3.68 -16.70
C ALA A 84 -18.38 2.98 -16.36
N GLY A 85 -19.49 3.71 -16.25
CA GLY A 85 -20.80 3.15 -15.93
C GLY A 85 -20.93 2.61 -14.50
N LEU A 86 -20.04 3.01 -13.59
CA LEU A 86 -20.08 2.54 -12.20
C LEU A 86 -21.11 3.31 -11.38
N GLN A 87 -21.97 2.58 -10.65
CA GLN A 87 -23.00 3.17 -9.78
C GLN A 87 -22.42 3.86 -8.54
N HIS A 88 -21.35 3.28 -7.96
CA HIS A 88 -20.70 3.79 -6.76
C HIS A 88 -19.48 4.61 -7.14
N HIS A 89 -19.34 5.78 -6.55
CA HIS A 89 -18.32 6.76 -6.93
C HIS A 89 -17.57 7.28 -5.70
N GLY A 90 -16.33 7.69 -5.93
CA GLY A 90 -15.49 8.38 -4.96
C GLY A 90 -14.26 7.57 -4.55
N VAL A 91 -13.34 8.25 -3.90
CA VAL A 91 -12.02 7.70 -3.58
C VAL A 91 -12.09 6.54 -2.58
N HIS A 92 -13.08 6.54 -1.69
CA HIS A 92 -13.23 5.49 -0.68
C HIS A 92 -13.57 4.12 -1.28
N ILE A 93 -14.25 4.09 -2.44
CA ILE A 93 -14.55 2.81 -3.09
C ILE A 93 -13.28 2.07 -3.52
N LEU A 94 -12.23 2.81 -3.91
CA LEU A 94 -10.94 2.21 -4.26
C LEU A 94 -10.30 1.50 -3.05
N ARG A 95 -10.43 2.09 -1.85
CA ARG A 95 -9.95 1.46 -0.62
C ARG A 95 -10.80 0.21 -0.28
N HIS A 96 -12.12 0.29 -0.39
CA HIS A 96 -13.00 -0.86 -0.18
C HIS A 96 -12.66 -2.00 -1.14
N THR A 97 -12.54 -1.71 -2.43
CA THR A 97 -12.14 -2.68 -3.46
C THR A 97 -10.79 -3.32 -3.14
N PHE A 98 -9.79 -2.51 -2.75
CA PHE A 98 -8.48 -3.00 -2.36
C PHE A 98 -8.55 -3.99 -1.18
N CYS A 99 -9.25 -3.63 -0.11
CA CYS A 99 -9.42 -4.50 1.06
C CYS A 99 -10.19 -5.78 0.72
N SER A 100 -11.28 -5.67 -0.04
CA SER A 100 -12.08 -6.81 -0.48
C SER A 100 -11.27 -7.78 -1.33
N HIS A 101 -10.52 -7.27 -2.30
CA HIS A 101 -9.68 -8.11 -3.16
C HIS A 101 -8.57 -8.83 -2.39
N LEU A 102 -7.99 -8.21 -1.37
CA LEU A 102 -7.02 -8.88 -0.51
C LEU A 102 -7.69 -9.96 0.34
N ALA A 103 -8.85 -9.66 0.94
CA ALA A 103 -9.60 -10.63 1.74
C ALA A 103 -10.03 -11.84 0.90
N MET A 104 -10.60 -11.62 -0.29
CA MET A 104 -10.99 -12.69 -1.24
C MET A 104 -9.81 -13.57 -1.66
N ARG A 105 -8.58 -13.05 -1.61
CA ARG A 105 -7.34 -13.79 -1.90
C ARG A 105 -6.71 -14.43 -0.65
N GLY A 106 -7.41 -14.39 0.48
CA GLY A 106 -6.94 -15.03 1.71
C GLY A 106 -5.87 -14.26 2.48
N ALA A 107 -5.65 -12.96 2.18
CA ALA A 107 -4.69 -12.17 2.94
C ALA A 107 -5.12 -12.06 4.41
N PRO A 108 -4.18 -12.22 5.39
CA PRO A 108 -4.49 -12.09 6.80
C PRO A 108 -5.05 -10.70 7.14
N ALA A 109 -6.03 -10.63 8.04
CA ALA A 109 -6.67 -9.38 8.44
C ALA A 109 -5.64 -8.32 8.90
N ARG A 110 -4.61 -8.73 9.61
CA ARG A 110 -3.54 -7.84 10.07
C ARG A 110 -2.76 -7.22 8.92
N ALA A 111 -2.43 -8.00 7.89
CA ALA A 111 -1.75 -7.49 6.70
C ALA A 111 -2.64 -6.48 5.94
N ILE A 112 -3.94 -6.75 5.80
CA ILE A 112 -4.89 -5.83 5.18
C ILE A 112 -4.99 -4.54 6.01
N GLN A 113 -5.05 -4.63 7.34
CA GLN A 113 -5.08 -3.49 8.25
C GLN A 113 -3.87 -2.58 8.04
N GLU A 114 -2.68 -3.15 8.01
CA GLU A 114 -1.43 -2.40 7.84
C GLU A 114 -1.33 -1.77 6.44
N LEU A 115 -1.62 -2.51 5.39
CA LEU A 115 -1.60 -2.02 4.01
C LEU A 115 -2.64 -0.92 3.77
N ALA A 116 -3.85 -1.07 4.31
CA ALA A 116 -4.90 -0.07 4.19
C ALA A 116 -4.68 1.11 5.16
N GLY A 117 -3.98 0.91 6.26
CA GLY A 117 -3.80 1.90 7.32
C GLY A 117 -5.08 2.13 8.11
N HIS A 118 -5.75 1.06 8.47
CA HIS A 118 -6.87 1.12 9.39
C HIS A 118 -6.36 1.25 10.82
N MET A 119 -6.90 2.22 11.56
CA MET A 119 -6.55 2.43 12.96
C MET A 119 -6.99 1.26 13.84
N ASP A 120 -8.15 0.70 13.53
CA ASP A 120 -8.78 -0.40 14.26
C ASP A 120 -8.92 -1.63 13.36
N LEU A 121 -8.66 -2.81 13.93
CA LEU A 121 -8.83 -4.08 13.24
C LEU A 121 -10.30 -4.36 12.88
N SER A 122 -11.24 -3.86 13.66
CA SER A 122 -12.69 -3.97 13.39
C SER A 122 -13.07 -3.44 12.01
N MET A 123 -12.39 -2.39 11.55
CA MET A 123 -12.59 -1.86 10.20
C MET A 123 -12.20 -2.86 9.11
N THR A 124 -11.20 -3.71 9.38
CA THR A 124 -10.73 -4.73 8.46
C THR A 124 -11.58 -5.99 8.53
N GLN A 125 -12.08 -6.35 9.71
CA GLN A 125 -12.92 -7.53 9.92
C GLN A 125 -14.17 -7.54 9.04
N ARG A 126 -14.67 -6.36 8.65
CA ARG A 126 -15.81 -6.21 7.72
C ARG A 126 -15.57 -6.87 6.36
N TYR A 127 -14.32 -7.14 5.98
CA TYR A 127 -13.98 -7.77 4.70
C TYR A 127 -13.69 -9.26 4.85
N MET A 128 -13.48 -9.77 6.07
CA MET A 128 -13.02 -11.14 6.28
C MET A 128 -14.07 -12.20 5.93
N HIS A 129 -15.36 -11.84 5.94
CA HIS A 129 -16.43 -12.74 5.46
C HIS A 129 -16.33 -13.03 3.94
N LEU A 130 -15.53 -12.27 3.20
CA LEU A 130 -15.29 -12.47 1.77
C LEU A 130 -14.21 -13.53 1.50
N SER A 131 -13.65 -14.17 2.52
CA SER A 131 -12.64 -15.23 2.40
C SER A 131 -13.23 -16.61 2.76
N PRO A 132 -13.96 -17.26 1.85
CA PRO A 132 -14.66 -18.52 2.14
C PRO A 132 -13.71 -19.67 2.52
N ALA A 133 -12.50 -19.66 1.97
CA ALA A 133 -11.50 -20.71 2.17
C ALA A 133 -10.59 -20.48 3.40
N ALA A 134 -10.82 -19.43 4.20
CA ALA A 134 -9.89 -19.09 5.29
C ALA A 134 -9.85 -20.16 6.39
N LEU A 135 -10.98 -20.78 6.70
CA LEU A 135 -11.07 -21.86 7.69
C LEU A 135 -10.40 -23.13 7.18
N ASP A 136 -10.68 -23.52 5.95
CA ASP A 136 -10.04 -24.70 5.31
C ASP A 136 -8.53 -24.51 5.18
N ALA A 137 -8.08 -23.33 4.79
CA ALA A 137 -6.67 -23.02 4.71
C ALA A 137 -6.00 -23.06 6.10
N ALA A 138 -6.67 -22.57 7.13
CA ALA A 138 -6.16 -22.57 8.49
C ALA A 138 -6.02 -23.99 9.05
N ILE A 139 -7.01 -24.84 8.87
CA ILE A 139 -6.93 -26.21 9.39
C ILE A 139 -5.86 -27.05 8.66
N ARG A 140 -5.69 -26.83 7.35
CA ARG A 140 -4.63 -27.50 6.57
C ARG A 140 -3.21 -27.13 6.99
N LEU A 141 -3.01 -26.01 7.66
CA LEU A 141 -1.71 -25.65 8.23
C LEU A 141 -1.27 -26.65 9.31
N LEU A 142 -2.21 -27.30 10.00
CA LEU A 142 -1.93 -28.34 11.00
C LEU A 142 -1.51 -29.68 10.36
N GLU A 143 -1.85 -29.88 9.09
CA GLU A 143 -1.48 -31.10 8.34
C GLU A 143 -0.06 -31.01 7.76
N GLN A 144 0.51 -29.79 7.72
CA GLN A 144 1.88 -29.58 7.26
C GLN A 144 2.86 -29.94 8.38
N PRO A 145 3.92 -30.73 8.11
CA PRO A 145 4.93 -31.04 9.12
C PRO A 145 5.58 -29.74 9.60
N ALA A 146 5.74 -29.61 10.93
CA ALA A 146 6.40 -28.46 11.58
C ALA A 146 7.86 -28.40 11.10
N GLY A 147 8.14 -27.59 10.08
CA GLY A 147 9.48 -27.47 9.47
C GLY A 147 9.45 -26.98 8.01
N ALA A 148 8.28 -26.95 7.36
CA ALA A 148 8.14 -26.43 6.00
C ALA A 148 8.02 -24.89 5.94
N THR A 149 8.45 -24.19 6.98
CA THR A 149 8.64 -22.73 6.88
C THR A 149 9.81 -22.51 5.94
N GLN A 150 9.53 -22.07 4.72
CA GLN A 150 10.56 -21.56 3.81
C GLN A 150 11.25 -20.39 4.53
N VAL A 151 12.33 -20.69 5.21
CA VAL A 151 13.31 -19.70 5.64
C VAL A 151 13.84 -19.08 4.35
N ASN A 152 13.40 -17.85 4.12
CA ASN A 152 13.78 -17.03 2.99
C ASN A 152 15.32 -16.94 2.99
N ARG A 153 15.97 -17.68 2.09
CA ARG A 153 17.43 -17.82 1.91
C ARG A 153 17.99 -16.54 1.29
N ALA A 154 17.87 -15.43 2.00
CA ALA A 154 18.33 -14.11 1.56
C ALA A 154 19.11 -13.34 2.63
N VAL A 155 19.67 -14.04 3.64
CA VAL A 155 20.56 -13.42 4.64
C VAL A 155 21.77 -14.33 4.92
N GLN A 156 22.44 -14.80 3.88
CA GLN A 156 23.76 -15.41 4.03
C GLN A 156 24.62 -15.01 2.83
N SER A 157 25.12 -13.79 2.86
CA SER A 157 26.23 -13.34 2.01
C SER A 157 26.78 -11.99 2.52
N PHE A 158 27.03 -11.89 3.82
CA PHE A 158 27.89 -10.84 4.37
C PHE A 158 28.64 -11.44 5.58
N GLY A 159 29.88 -11.78 5.36
CA GLY A 159 30.79 -12.15 6.43
C GLY A 159 31.66 -13.35 6.12
N ASP A 160 32.69 -13.16 5.29
CA ASP A 160 33.98 -13.81 5.46
C ASP A 160 34.96 -13.14 4.49
N GLY A 161 35.79 -12.29 5.02
CA GLY A 161 36.81 -11.58 4.26
C GLY A 161 37.70 -10.79 5.21
N VAL A 162 38.21 -11.44 6.26
CA VAL A 162 39.40 -10.94 6.98
C VAL A 162 40.55 -11.90 6.72
N GLU A 163 41.29 -11.62 5.68
CA GLU A 163 42.62 -12.20 5.52
C GLU A 163 43.61 -11.48 6.44
N THR A 164 44.11 -12.20 7.42
CA THR A 164 45.32 -11.89 8.15
C THR A 164 46.53 -12.30 7.31
N GLY A 165 47.25 -11.32 6.77
CA GLY A 165 48.53 -11.50 6.14
C GLY A 165 49.65 -11.02 7.08
N SER A 166 50.56 -11.92 7.35
CA SER A 166 51.85 -11.71 8.03
C SER A 166 52.75 -10.72 7.32
#